data_e3478949655b89518d29a670dd78ba18
#
_entry.id   e3478949655b89518d29a670dd78ba18
#
_cell.length_a   1.000
_cell.length_b   1.000
_cell.length_c   1.000
_cell.angle_alpha   90.00
_cell.angle_beta   90.00
_cell.angle_gamma   90.00
#
_symmetry.space_group_name_H-M   'P 1'
#
loop_
_entity.id
_entity.type
_entity.pdbx_description
1 polymer ?
#
loop_
_entity_poly.entity_id
_entity_poly.type
_entity_poly.pdbx_seq_one_letter_code
_entity_poly.pdbx_strand_id
1 'polypeptide(L)'
;MNELSKLLQENLNIEFISATLSNPKNKDGVQKVKVRPILKKDVLYFQLESFRNNQAFHENVEEKKACEILLKYMENMRQMQMETQRAAYTILVSKKGKVTIKSKMKKGEKKQINMSHDRKKKYVLEEGVPVPFLQDLGVMTQDGKIVHAKFDKFRQINRFLEFIEDILPELDKGRELTILDFGCGKSYLIFAMYYYLHELKEYDIRIIGLDLKKDVIRHCNELSEKYGYEKLRFLEGDIADYTGVNKVDMVVTLHACDTATDYALAKAVGWDAKVILSVPCCQHELNRQIKNEILEPILKYGLLKERMAALITDGLRAQYLEREGYEAQILEFIDMEHTPKNILIRAVKKRHAKEDNNIEASIKRCEAALRVSPTLGRLLDGFATESANSEKDHPEKEDKEGV
;
A
#
# COMPACT_ATOMS: atom_id res chain seq x y z
N MET A 1 6.52 -14.48 -41.53
CA MET A 1 7.65 -13.60 -41.14
C MET A 1 7.65 -12.28 -41.92
N ASN A 2 7.43 -12.27 -43.25
CA ASN A 2 7.40 -11.02 -44.03
C ASN A 2 6.35 -10.00 -43.53
N GLU A 3 5.14 -10.43 -43.21
CA GLU A 3 4.11 -9.54 -42.67
C GLU A 3 4.47 -8.96 -41.29
N LEU A 4 5.12 -9.76 -40.43
CA LEU A 4 5.59 -9.29 -39.12
C LEU A 4 6.75 -8.28 -39.31
N SER A 5 7.68 -8.55 -40.21
CA SER A 5 8.77 -7.62 -40.50
C SER A 5 8.25 -6.26 -41.01
N LYS A 6 7.28 -6.26 -41.89
CA LYS A 6 6.62 -5.03 -42.36
C LYS A 6 5.93 -4.29 -41.24
N LEU A 7 5.16 -5.01 -40.40
CA LEU A 7 4.48 -4.42 -39.25
C LEU A 7 5.48 -3.75 -38.27
N LEU A 8 6.61 -4.41 -37.97
CA LEU A 8 7.62 -3.85 -37.09
C LEU A 8 8.29 -2.63 -37.66
N GLN A 9 8.67 -2.67 -38.96
CA GLN A 9 9.28 -1.54 -39.68
C GLN A 9 8.38 -0.30 -39.67
N GLU A 10 7.06 -0.48 -39.84
CA GLU A 10 6.09 0.61 -39.87
C GLU A 10 5.82 1.21 -38.48
N ASN A 11 6.00 0.43 -37.40
CA ASN A 11 5.56 0.80 -36.07
C ASN A 11 6.70 1.03 -35.04
N LEU A 12 7.95 0.63 -35.34
CA LEU A 12 9.11 0.94 -34.50
C LEU A 12 9.59 2.37 -34.75
N ASN A 13 8.86 3.34 -34.27
CA ASN A 13 9.11 4.78 -34.42
C ASN A 13 8.68 5.54 -33.16
N ILE A 14 8.63 6.87 -33.21
CA ILE A 14 8.27 7.75 -32.09
C ILE A 14 6.83 7.50 -31.55
N GLU A 15 5.93 6.88 -32.32
CA GLU A 15 4.58 6.53 -31.90
C GLU A 15 4.49 5.15 -31.21
N PHE A 16 5.61 4.42 -31.14
CA PHE A 16 5.67 3.15 -30.41
C PHE A 16 5.58 3.35 -28.92
N ILE A 17 4.75 2.54 -28.23
CA ILE A 17 4.58 2.62 -26.78
C ILE A 17 5.33 1.48 -26.09
N SER A 18 5.03 0.24 -26.46
CA SER A 18 5.66 -0.93 -25.85
C SER A 18 5.45 -2.19 -26.69
N ALA A 19 6.31 -3.19 -26.48
CA ALA A 19 6.01 -4.55 -26.88
C ALA A 19 6.43 -5.55 -25.79
N THR A 20 5.74 -6.69 -25.75
CA THR A 20 6.08 -7.82 -24.89
C THR A 20 6.06 -9.09 -25.72
N LEU A 21 7.21 -9.75 -25.82
CA LEU A 21 7.37 -11.06 -26.42
C LEU A 21 7.32 -12.11 -25.31
N SER A 22 6.58 -13.18 -25.52
CA SER A 22 6.31 -14.20 -24.50
C SER A 22 5.98 -15.56 -25.12
N ASN A 23 5.75 -16.56 -24.29
CA ASN A 23 5.45 -17.93 -24.70
C ASN A 23 6.62 -18.54 -25.51
N PRO A 24 7.80 -18.76 -24.89
CA PRO A 24 8.97 -19.29 -25.58
C PRO A 24 8.74 -20.72 -26.08
N LYS A 25 9.41 -21.08 -27.18
CA LYS A 25 9.41 -22.46 -27.72
C LYS A 25 10.27 -23.39 -26.86
N ASN A 26 11.35 -22.84 -26.28
CA ASN A 26 12.25 -23.55 -25.35
C ASN A 26 12.20 -22.88 -23.97
N LYS A 27 12.00 -23.66 -22.91
CA LYS A 27 11.95 -23.17 -21.52
C LYS A 27 13.33 -22.82 -20.94
N ASP A 28 14.41 -23.32 -21.52
CA ASP A 28 15.80 -23.05 -21.03
C ASP A 28 16.40 -21.76 -21.59
N GLY A 29 15.69 -21.09 -22.52
CA GLY A 29 16.11 -19.85 -23.15
C GLY A 29 15.54 -18.59 -22.50
N VAL A 30 15.46 -17.52 -23.30
CA VAL A 30 14.78 -16.27 -22.91
C VAL A 30 13.28 -16.53 -22.77
N GLN A 31 12.74 -16.23 -21.57
CA GLN A 31 11.34 -16.50 -21.23
C GLN A 31 10.40 -15.38 -21.67
N LYS A 32 10.91 -14.15 -21.64
CA LYS A 32 10.14 -12.94 -21.95
C LYS A 32 11.08 -11.83 -22.41
N VAL A 33 10.62 -10.98 -23.32
CA VAL A 33 11.30 -9.74 -23.68
C VAL A 33 10.29 -8.61 -23.61
N LYS A 34 10.62 -7.54 -22.88
CA LYS A 34 9.87 -6.29 -22.88
C LYS A 34 10.65 -5.26 -23.70
N VAL A 35 9.94 -4.44 -24.45
CA VAL A 35 10.52 -3.40 -25.33
C VAL A 35 9.82 -2.09 -25.06
N ARG A 36 10.60 -1.02 -24.90
CA ARG A 36 10.09 0.34 -24.79
C ARG A 36 10.95 1.33 -25.58
N PRO A 37 10.38 2.45 -26.07
CA PRO A 37 11.16 3.51 -26.69
C PRO A 37 11.86 4.33 -25.60
N ILE A 38 13.07 4.79 -25.87
CA ILE A 38 13.83 5.74 -25.07
C ILE A 38 14.51 6.76 -25.97
N LEU A 39 14.60 8.00 -25.52
CA LEU A 39 15.41 9.02 -26.15
C LEU A 39 16.73 9.17 -25.40
N LYS A 40 17.84 9.08 -26.13
CA LYS A 40 19.19 9.31 -25.59
C LYS A 40 19.88 10.34 -26.49
N LYS A 41 20.15 11.54 -25.95
CA LYS A 41 20.66 12.68 -26.72
C LYS A 41 19.84 12.95 -28.00
N ASP A 42 18.50 13.00 -27.85
CA ASP A 42 17.50 13.22 -28.89
C ASP A 42 17.47 12.18 -30.02
N VAL A 43 18.17 11.04 -29.86
CA VAL A 43 18.12 9.89 -30.75
C VAL A 43 17.22 8.80 -30.17
N LEU A 44 16.34 8.25 -31.03
CA LEU A 44 15.43 7.17 -30.63
C LEU A 44 16.19 5.83 -30.53
N TYR A 45 16.08 5.20 -29.39
CA TYR A 45 16.51 3.82 -29.13
C TYR A 45 15.33 3.01 -28.63
N PHE A 46 15.45 1.68 -28.71
CA PHE A 46 14.54 0.74 -28.06
C PHE A 46 15.29 0.02 -26.96
N GLN A 47 14.84 0.17 -25.73
CA GLN A 47 15.36 -0.60 -24.61
C GLN A 47 14.65 -1.95 -24.56
N LEU A 48 15.44 -3.01 -24.66
CA LEU A 48 15.00 -4.39 -24.53
C LEU A 48 15.38 -4.89 -23.13
N GLU A 49 14.41 -5.44 -22.41
CA GLU A 49 14.60 -6.12 -21.13
C GLU A 49 14.25 -7.60 -21.34
N SER A 50 15.28 -8.45 -21.44
CA SER A 50 15.11 -9.88 -21.63
C SER A 50 15.30 -10.65 -20.33
N PHE A 51 14.41 -11.62 -20.08
CA PHE A 51 14.38 -12.43 -18.86
C PHE A 51 14.83 -13.85 -19.16
N ARG A 52 15.89 -14.31 -18.48
CA ARG A 52 16.42 -15.66 -18.57
C ARG A 52 16.91 -16.11 -17.20
N ASN A 53 16.56 -17.32 -16.76
CA ASN A 53 17.00 -17.92 -15.48
C ASN A 53 16.80 -16.97 -14.28
N ASN A 54 15.61 -16.34 -14.16
CA ASN A 54 15.26 -15.34 -13.15
C ASN A 54 16.16 -14.08 -13.12
N GLN A 55 16.96 -13.85 -14.17
CA GLN A 55 17.77 -12.65 -14.34
C GLN A 55 17.20 -11.78 -15.46
N ALA A 56 17.30 -10.47 -15.30
CA ALA A 56 16.94 -9.47 -16.31
C ALA A 56 18.21 -8.91 -16.96
N PHE A 57 18.23 -8.90 -18.29
CA PHE A 57 19.30 -8.31 -19.09
C PHE A 57 18.75 -7.14 -19.87
N HIS A 58 19.47 -6.01 -19.86
CA HIS A 58 19.06 -4.78 -20.52
C HIS A 58 19.98 -4.47 -21.69
N GLU A 59 19.38 -4.15 -22.84
CA GLU A 59 20.09 -3.74 -24.04
C GLU A 59 19.36 -2.52 -24.65
N ASN A 60 20.14 -1.51 -25.08
CA ASN A 60 19.61 -0.36 -25.81
C ASN A 60 19.99 -0.51 -27.29
N VAL A 61 18.99 -0.62 -28.14
CA VAL A 61 19.13 -0.90 -29.56
C VAL A 61 18.69 0.32 -30.35
N GLU A 62 19.50 0.72 -31.34
CA GLU A 62 19.13 1.78 -32.27
C GLU A 62 17.92 1.38 -33.12
N GLU A 63 17.10 2.37 -33.51
CA GLU A 63 15.89 2.19 -34.32
C GLU A 63 16.12 1.27 -35.53
N LYS A 64 17.21 1.50 -36.27
CA LYS A 64 17.54 0.74 -37.50
C LYS A 64 17.76 -0.76 -37.27
N LYS A 65 18.22 -1.17 -36.07
CA LYS A 65 18.52 -2.56 -35.69
C LYS A 65 17.39 -3.23 -34.95
N ALA A 66 16.45 -2.44 -34.39
CA ALA A 66 15.41 -2.95 -33.50
C ALA A 66 14.52 -4.01 -34.18
N CYS A 67 14.14 -3.78 -35.45
CA CYS A 67 13.32 -4.73 -36.21
C CYS A 67 14.00 -6.10 -36.32
N GLU A 68 15.29 -6.13 -36.74
CA GLU A 68 16.06 -7.36 -36.92
C GLU A 68 16.17 -8.15 -35.61
N ILE A 69 16.51 -7.45 -34.53
CA ILE A 69 16.66 -8.08 -33.20
C ILE A 69 15.33 -8.64 -32.68
N LEU A 70 14.22 -7.91 -32.85
CA LEU A 70 12.90 -8.41 -32.46
C LEU A 70 12.44 -9.60 -33.28
N LEU A 71 12.73 -9.63 -34.59
CA LEU A 71 12.48 -10.80 -35.44
C LEU A 71 13.26 -12.02 -34.94
N LYS A 72 14.55 -11.85 -34.58
CA LYS A 72 15.39 -12.91 -34.03
C LYS A 72 14.83 -13.46 -32.71
N TYR A 73 14.33 -12.60 -31.80
CA TYR A 73 13.63 -13.07 -30.63
C TYR A 73 12.33 -13.83 -30.97
N MET A 74 11.57 -13.38 -31.97
CA MET A 74 10.33 -14.04 -32.40
C MET A 74 10.55 -15.41 -33.05
N GLU A 75 11.75 -15.74 -33.49
CA GLU A 75 12.09 -17.11 -33.91
C GLU A 75 11.90 -18.12 -32.78
N ASN A 76 12.14 -17.70 -31.55
CA ASN A 76 12.03 -18.52 -30.34
C ASN A 76 10.78 -18.24 -29.49
N MET A 77 9.95 -17.28 -29.86
CA MET A 77 8.72 -16.89 -29.15
C MET A 77 7.48 -17.23 -29.97
N ARG A 78 6.33 -17.41 -29.32
CA ARG A 78 5.06 -17.70 -29.98
C ARG A 78 4.05 -16.57 -29.90
N GLN A 79 4.35 -15.55 -29.10
CA GLN A 79 3.43 -14.44 -28.88
C GLN A 79 4.20 -13.13 -28.76
N MET A 80 3.66 -12.08 -29.40
CA MET A 80 4.05 -10.70 -29.16
C MET A 80 2.78 -9.87 -29.00
N GLN A 81 2.74 -9.05 -27.96
CA GLN A 81 1.79 -7.97 -27.79
C GLN A 81 2.54 -6.67 -28.04
N MET A 82 2.06 -5.85 -28.97
CA MET A 82 2.67 -4.56 -29.31
C MET A 82 1.62 -3.47 -29.22
N GLU A 83 1.98 -2.36 -28.64
CA GLU A 83 1.15 -1.19 -28.45
C GLU A 83 1.80 0.04 -29.09
N THR A 84 1.03 0.77 -29.89
CA THR A 84 1.40 2.06 -30.48
C THR A 84 0.38 3.12 -30.07
N GLN A 85 0.62 4.38 -30.44
CA GLN A 85 -0.36 5.45 -30.23
C GLN A 85 -1.68 5.18 -30.97
N ARG A 86 -1.63 4.50 -32.12
CA ARG A 86 -2.78 4.30 -33.01
C ARG A 86 -3.50 2.99 -32.81
N ALA A 87 -2.77 1.92 -32.45
CA ALA A 87 -3.33 0.58 -32.38
C ALA A 87 -2.61 -0.31 -31.37
N ALA A 88 -3.31 -1.37 -30.92
CA ALA A 88 -2.74 -2.50 -30.20
C ALA A 88 -2.75 -3.73 -31.12
N TYR A 89 -1.63 -4.45 -31.16
CA TYR A 89 -1.44 -5.62 -31.99
C TYR A 89 -1.19 -6.85 -31.12
N THR A 90 -1.85 -7.96 -31.47
CA THR A 90 -1.56 -9.28 -30.91
C THR A 90 -1.06 -10.17 -32.03
N ILE A 91 0.18 -10.58 -31.93
CA ILE A 91 0.88 -11.43 -32.89
C ILE A 91 1.02 -12.82 -32.28
N LEU A 92 0.55 -13.85 -32.98
CA LEU A 92 0.64 -15.23 -32.56
C LEU A 92 1.36 -16.07 -33.63
N VAL A 93 2.29 -16.92 -33.18
CA VAL A 93 3.03 -17.83 -34.06
C VAL A 93 2.64 -19.27 -33.72
N SER A 94 2.02 -19.95 -34.62
CA SER A 94 1.60 -21.36 -34.44
C SER A 94 2.81 -22.31 -34.35
N LYS A 95 2.57 -23.56 -33.90
CA LYS A 95 3.61 -24.60 -33.88
C LYS A 95 4.22 -24.85 -35.26
N LYS A 96 3.44 -24.64 -36.36
CA LYS A 96 3.86 -24.80 -37.76
C LYS A 96 4.49 -23.52 -38.33
N GLY A 97 4.76 -22.48 -37.53
CA GLY A 97 5.40 -21.22 -37.96
C GLY A 97 4.45 -20.23 -38.65
N LYS A 98 3.14 -20.49 -38.75
CA LYS A 98 2.17 -19.53 -39.30
C LYS A 98 2.00 -18.35 -38.36
N VAL A 99 2.22 -17.14 -38.85
CA VAL A 99 2.00 -15.88 -38.13
C VAL A 99 0.57 -15.42 -38.34
N THR A 100 -0.08 -15.02 -37.26
CA THR A 100 -1.40 -14.39 -37.26
C THR A 100 -1.32 -13.07 -36.52
N ILE A 101 -1.72 -11.98 -37.17
CA ILE A 101 -1.70 -10.64 -36.61
C ILE A 101 -3.15 -10.18 -36.41
N LYS A 102 -3.51 -9.77 -35.19
CA LYS A 102 -4.77 -9.14 -34.87
C LYS A 102 -4.48 -7.70 -34.43
N SER A 103 -5.22 -6.74 -34.96
CA SER A 103 -5.10 -5.33 -34.61
C SER A 103 -6.39 -4.79 -34.04
N LYS A 104 -6.28 -3.89 -33.06
CA LYS A 104 -7.39 -3.11 -32.49
C LYS A 104 -7.00 -1.65 -32.51
N MET A 105 -7.71 -0.85 -33.33
CA MET A 105 -7.51 0.60 -33.37
C MET A 105 -7.92 1.23 -32.05
N LYS A 106 -7.16 2.21 -31.60
CA LYS A 106 -7.45 3.01 -30.40
C LYS A 106 -8.29 4.22 -30.78
N LYS A 107 -9.35 4.46 -30.01
CA LYS A 107 -10.15 5.69 -30.06
C LYS A 107 -9.78 6.51 -28.82
N GLY A 108 -9.32 7.73 -28.97
CA GLY A 108 -9.02 8.65 -27.87
C GLY A 108 -7.74 9.46 -28.06
N GLU A 109 -7.43 10.30 -27.09
CA GLU A 109 -6.25 11.18 -27.10
C GLU A 109 -4.94 10.38 -27.06
N LYS A 110 -3.89 10.95 -27.67
CA LYS A 110 -2.56 10.34 -27.68
C LYS A 110 -2.01 10.30 -26.24
N LYS A 111 -1.62 9.11 -25.79
CA LYS A 111 -0.95 8.96 -24.48
C LYS A 111 0.42 9.64 -24.52
N GLN A 112 0.72 10.43 -23.52
CA GLN A 112 2.06 10.98 -23.34
C GLN A 112 3.04 9.84 -23.02
N ILE A 113 3.99 9.55 -23.93
CA ILE A 113 4.98 8.49 -23.74
C ILE A 113 6.17 9.08 -23.02
N ASN A 114 6.48 8.57 -21.84
CA ASN A 114 7.72 8.90 -21.14
C ASN A 114 8.89 8.12 -21.77
N MET A 115 9.64 8.81 -22.65
CA MET A 115 10.81 8.25 -23.37
C MET A 115 12.12 8.52 -22.63
N SER A 116 12.12 9.01 -21.39
CA SER A 116 13.38 9.26 -20.68
C SER A 116 14.13 7.94 -20.45
N HIS A 117 15.46 7.97 -20.63
CA HIS A 117 16.34 6.82 -20.39
C HIS A 117 16.26 6.36 -18.93
N ASP A 118 16.31 7.31 -18.01
CA ASP A 118 16.13 7.08 -16.59
C ASP A 118 14.66 7.34 -16.20
N ARG A 119 13.91 6.28 -15.95
CA ARG A 119 12.58 6.41 -15.34
C ARG A 119 12.76 6.91 -13.91
N LYS A 120 12.68 8.22 -13.72
CA LYS A 120 12.46 8.73 -12.36
C LYS A 120 11.10 8.20 -11.88
N LYS A 121 11.09 7.52 -10.74
CA LYS A 121 9.84 7.15 -10.09
C LYS A 121 9.07 8.46 -9.85
N LYS A 122 7.81 8.52 -10.30
CA LYS A 122 6.97 9.67 -10.00
C LYS A 122 6.55 9.56 -8.53
N TYR A 123 7.05 10.44 -7.71
CA TYR A 123 6.70 10.54 -6.30
C TYR A 123 5.46 11.41 -6.11
N VAL A 124 4.73 11.19 -5.03
CA VAL A 124 3.57 12.00 -4.63
C VAL A 124 4.03 13.42 -4.27
N LEU A 125 5.13 13.52 -3.51
CA LEU A 125 5.83 14.79 -3.28
C LEU A 125 6.96 14.89 -4.31
N GLU A 126 6.93 15.92 -5.14
CA GLU A 126 7.87 16.07 -6.25
C GLU A 126 9.13 16.80 -5.81
N GLU A 127 10.29 16.41 -6.36
CA GLU A 127 11.53 17.16 -6.24
C GLU A 127 11.40 18.49 -7.00
N GLY A 128 11.92 19.57 -6.43
CA GLY A 128 11.83 20.92 -7.00
C GLY A 128 10.65 21.75 -6.47
N VAL A 129 9.72 21.13 -5.73
CA VAL A 129 8.64 21.85 -5.03
C VAL A 129 8.98 21.92 -3.55
N PRO A 130 9.26 23.09 -2.98
CA PRO A 130 9.61 23.23 -1.56
C PRO A 130 8.45 22.82 -0.65
N VAL A 131 8.71 21.93 0.29
CA VAL A 131 7.74 21.45 1.28
C VAL A 131 8.27 21.74 2.67
N PRO A 132 7.62 22.62 3.48
CA PRO A 132 8.18 23.14 4.74
C PRO A 132 8.60 22.07 5.73
N PHE A 133 7.76 21.08 6.00
CA PHE A 133 8.09 20.00 6.94
C PHE A 133 9.25 19.11 6.46
N LEU A 134 9.46 18.93 5.14
CA LEU A 134 10.60 18.19 4.61
C LEU A 134 11.91 18.96 4.77
N GLN A 135 11.84 20.30 4.70
CA GLN A 135 12.99 21.18 4.93
C GLN A 135 13.44 21.11 6.39
N ASP A 136 12.51 21.24 7.33
CA ASP A 136 12.80 21.15 8.77
C ASP A 136 13.32 19.77 9.18
N LEU A 137 12.87 18.70 8.51
CA LEU A 137 13.43 17.37 8.67
C LEU A 137 14.82 17.17 8.07
N GLY A 138 15.32 18.16 7.34
CA GLY A 138 16.57 18.07 6.59
C GLY A 138 16.53 17.04 5.46
N VAL A 139 15.33 16.70 4.97
CA VAL A 139 15.11 15.79 3.84
C VAL A 139 15.17 16.54 2.52
N MET A 140 14.79 17.83 2.56
CA MET A 140 14.74 18.71 1.39
C MET A 140 15.49 20.00 1.68
N THR A 141 16.16 20.54 0.69
CA THR A 141 16.81 21.86 0.74
C THR A 141 15.78 22.98 0.53
N GLN A 142 16.16 24.24 0.78
CA GLN A 142 15.25 25.38 0.58
C GLN A 142 14.80 25.55 -0.89
N ASP A 143 15.63 25.14 -1.85
CA ASP A 143 15.33 25.16 -3.28
C ASP A 143 14.59 23.89 -3.77
N GLY A 144 14.09 23.05 -2.85
CA GLY A 144 13.26 21.88 -3.16
C GLY A 144 14.03 20.63 -3.60
N LYS A 145 15.37 20.60 -3.53
CA LYS A 145 16.16 19.42 -3.88
C LYS A 145 16.19 18.41 -2.73
N ILE A 146 16.20 17.14 -3.04
CA ILE A 146 16.27 16.08 -2.03
C ILE A 146 17.72 15.88 -1.58
N VAL A 147 17.93 15.89 -0.26
CA VAL A 147 19.23 15.62 0.35
C VAL A 147 19.57 14.14 0.18
N HIS A 148 20.63 13.84 -0.57
CA HIS A 148 21.01 12.48 -0.94
C HIS A 148 21.09 11.52 0.27
N ALA A 149 21.70 11.93 1.37
CA ALA A 149 21.79 11.13 2.60
C ALA A 149 20.43 10.88 3.30
N LYS A 150 19.35 11.54 2.87
CA LYS A 150 17.99 11.41 3.40
C LYS A 150 17.00 10.88 2.38
N PHE A 151 17.50 10.37 1.25
CA PHE A 151 16.66 9.90 0.16
C PHE A 151 15.75 8.72 0.57
N ASP A 152 16.24 7.83 1.45
CA ASP A 152 15.42 6.72 1.96
C ASP A 152 14.25 7.23 2.80
N LYS A 153 14.45 8.27 3.61
CA LYS A 153 13.37 8.91 4.36
C LYS A 153 12.34 9.57 3.43
N PHE A 154 12.80 10.22 2.36
CA PHE A 154 11.92 10.75 1.32
C PHE A 154 11.09 9.65 0.65
N ARG A 155 11.72 8.52 0.32
CA ARG A 155 11.02 7.34 -0.25
C ARG A 155 9.98 6.78 0.72
N GLN A 156 10.31 6.66 2.01
CA GLN A 156 9.39 6.19 3.04
C GLN A 156 8.15 7.08 3.15
N ILE A 157 8.34 8.42 3.19
CA ILE A 157 7.24 9.38 3.23
C ILE A 157 6.35 9.23 1.99
N ASN A 158 6.92 9.20 0.80
CA ASN A 158 6.16 9.03 -0.44
C ASN A 158 5.43 7.69 -0.50
N ARG A 159 6.04 6.61 0.00
CA ARG A 159 5.39 5.30 0.07
C ARG A 159 4.17 5.32 0.99
N PHE A 160 4.27 6.01 2.12
CA PHE A 160 3.12 6.22 3.00
C PHE A 160 1.99 6.99 2.31
N LEU A 161 2.33 8.05 1.58
CA LEU A 161 1.35 8.83 0.82
C LEU A 161 0.72 8.04 -0.34
N GLU A 162 1.45 7.10 -0.97
CA GLU A 162 0.86 6.16 -1.94
C GLU A 162 -0.27 5.34 -1.29
N PHE A 163 -0.11 4.87 -0.04
CA PHE A 163 -1.18 4.16 0.69
C PHE A 163 -2.36 5.07 1.04
N ILE A 164 -2.10 6.34 1.36
CA ILE A 164 -3.16 7.34 1.55
C ILE A 164 -3.90 7.59 0.22
N GLU A 165 -3.18 7.68 -0.90
CA GLU A 165 -3.79 7.88 -2.23
C GLU A 165 -4.72 6.72 -2.61
N ASP A 166 -4.33 5.49 -2.31
CA ASP A 166 -5.13 4.29 -2.58
C ASP A 166 -6.50 4.29 -1.85
N ILE A 167 -6.59 4.94 -0.67
CA ILE A 167 -7.83 4.95 0.13
C ILE A 167 -8.67 6.23 -0.04
N LEU A 168 -8.23 7.19 -0.86
CA LEU A 168 -9.01 8.41 -1.11
C LEU A 168 -10.44 8.14 -1.60
N PRO A 169 -10.72 7.13 -2.46
CA PRO A 169 -12.09 6.82 -2.89
C PRO A 169 -13.05 6.45 -1.75
N GLU A 170 -12.51 6.03 -0.60
CA GLU A 170 -13.28 5.64 0.58
C GLU A 170 -13.56 6.84 1.51
N LEU A 171 -12.88 7.96 1.31
CA LEU A 171 -13.04 9.18 2.11
C LEU A 171 -14.05 10.14 1.46
N ASP A 172 -14.93 10.68 2.28
CA ASP A 172 -15.96 11.64 1.83
C ASP A 172 -15.39 13.05 1.77
N LYS A 173 -15.18 13.57 0.57
CA LYS A 173 -14.65 14.92 0.36
C LYS A 173 -15.67 16.05 0.66
N GLY A 174 -16.96 15.70 0.83
CA GLY A 174 -18.05 16.68 1.01
C GLY A 174 -18.19 17.23 2.43
N ARG A 175 -17.38 16.77 3.40
CA ARG A 175 -17.46 17.16 4.81
C ARG A 175 -16.10 17.10 5.50
N GLU A 176 -16.02 17.68 6.70
CA GLU A 176 -14.84 17.51 7.55
C GLU A 176 -14.65 16.04 7.95
N LEU A 177 -13.43 15.53 7.79
CA LEU A 177 -13.03 14.19 8.19
C LEU A 177 -12.21 14.27 9.48
N THR A 178 -12.53 13.40 10.45
CA THR A 178 -11.74 13.26 11.66
C THR A 178 -10.78 12.08 11.53
N ILE A 179 -9.49 12.34 11.71
CA ILE A 179 -8.41 11.36 11.64
C ILE A 179 -7.70 11.32 12.98
N LEU A 180 -7.44 10.13 13.51
CA LEU A 180 -6.66 9.92 14.72
C LEU A 180 -5.36 9.18 14.41
N ASP A 181 -4.26 9.64 15.00
CA ASP A 181 -2.97 8.94 15.02
C ASP A 181 -2.55 8.62 16.45
N PHE A 182 -2.32 7.35 16.71
CA PHE A 182 -1.91 6.85 18.01
C PHE A 182 -0.43 6.50 18.04
N GLY A 183 0.28 7.01 19.09
CA GLY A 183 1.71 6.86 19.20
C GLY A 183 2.45 7.70 18.15
N CYS A 184 2.00 8.93 17.99
CA CYS A 184 2.42 9.79 16.90
C CYS A 184 3.94 10.09 16.87
N GLY A 185 4.64 9.98 18.00
CA GLY A 185 6.08 10.20 18.10
C GLY A 185 6.51 11.53 17.47
N LYS A 186 7.56 11.53 16.63
CA LYS A 186 8.01 12.72 15.88
C LYS A 186 7.08 13.15 14.74
N SER A 187 6.03 12.44 14.49
CA SER A 187 4.86 12.76 13.63
C SER A 187 5.16 13.18 12.18
N TYR A 188 6.35 12.94 11.64
CA TYR A 188 6.68 13.42 10.29
C TYR A 188 5.76 12.82 9.20
N LEU A 189 5.25 11.61 9.38
CA LEU A 189 4.27 10.99 8.46
C LEU A 189 2.90 11.65 8.60
N ILE A 190 2.55 12.13 9.78
CA ILE A 190 1.29 12.85 10.02
C ILE A 190 1.34 14.26 9.40
N PHE A 191 2.47 14.96 9.51
CA PHE A 191 2.67 16.21 8.79
C PHE A 191 2.58 15.99 7.27
N ALA A 192 3.15 14.90 6.76
CA ALA A 192 3.05 14.54 5.34
C ALA A 192 1.60 14.24 4.93
N MET A 193 0.85 13.51 5.77
CA MET A 193 -0.56 13.20 5.54
C MET A 193 -1.42 14.46 5.54
N TYR A 194 -1.22 15.37 6.53
CA TYR A 194 -1.93 16.65 6.57
C TYR A 194 -1.66 17.47 5.31
N TYR A 195 -0.39 17.66 4.96
CA TYR A 195 0.01 18.40 3.75
C TYR A 195 -0.64 17.78 2.49
N TYR A 196 -0.58 16.47 2.36
CA TYR A 196 -1.14 15.78 1.20
C TYR A 196 -2.66 15.92 1.10
N LEU A 197 -3.37 15.61 2.19
CA LEU A 197 -4.84 15.63 2.19
C LEU A 197 -5.38 17.05 2.13
N HIS A 198 -4.84 17.98 2.92
CA HIS A 198 -5.34 19.35 3.01
C HIS A 198 -4.80 20.22 1.88
N GLU A 199 -3.46 20.33 1.73
CA GLU A 199 -2.87 21.29 0.78
C GLU A 199 -2.93 20.78 -0.68
N LEU A 200 -2.67 19.48 -0.92
CA LEU A 200 -2.60 18.97 -2.29
C LEU A 200 -3.93 18.41 -2.80
N LYS A 201 -4.75 17.83 -1.93
CA LYS A 201 -6.02 17.19 -2.32
C LYS A 201 -7.26 17.98 -1.89
N GLU A 202 -7.10 19.06 -1.13
CA GLU A 202 -8.18 19.98 -0.70
C GLU A 202 -9.30 19.26 0.07
N TYR A 203 -8.96 18.29 0.91
CA TYR A 203 -9.89 17.71 1.87
C TYR A 203 -10.01 18.60 3.10
N ASP A 204 -11.23 18.77 3.58
CA ASP A 204 -11.47 19.34 4.92
C ASP A 204 -11.21 18.26 5.95
N ILE A 205 -10.10 18.39 6.70
CA ILE A 205 -9.65 17.38 7.66
C ILE A 205 -9.32 18.00 9.00
N ARG A 206 -9.59 17.24 10.05
CA ARG A 206 -9.09 17.47 11.40
C ARG A 206 -8.29 16.25 11.84
N ILE A 207 -7.00 16.44 12.16
CA ILE A 207 -6.13 15.38 12.61
C ILE A 207 -5.78 15.60 14.09
N ILE A 208 -5.91 14.55 14.89
CA ILE A 208 -5.53 14.53 16.30
C ILE A 208 -4.46 13.45 16.49
N GLY A 209 -3.25 13.85 16.83
CA GLY A 209 -2.17 12.96 17.24
C GLY A 209 -2.14 12.78 18.74
N LEU A 210 -1.96 11.55 19.23
CA LEU A 210 -1.87 11.21 20.64
C LEU A 210 -0.52 10.57 20.96
N ASP A 211 0.14 11.04 22.02
CA ASP A 211 1.36 10.45 22.57
C ASP A 211 1.42 10.68 24.09
N LEU A 212 2.17 9.83 24.80
CA LEU A 212 2.38 9.95 26.25
C LEU A 212 3.45 10.97 26.63
N LYS A 213 4.29 11.41 25.66
CA LYS A 213 5.46 12.24 25.90
C LYS A 213 5.15 13.72 25.70
N LYS A 214 5.04 14.48 26.79
CA LYS A 214 4.74 15.91 26.79
C LYS A 214 5.66 16.74 25.89
N ASP A 215 6.96 16.46 25.90
CA ASP A 215 7.93 17.22 25.09
C ASP A 215 7.72 16.99 23.59
N VAL A 216 7.35 15.77 23.18
CA VAL A 216 7.00 15.41 21.82
C VAL A 216 5.75 16.18 21.39
N ILE A 217 4.70 16.16 22.22
CA ILE A 217 3.44 16.85 21.94
C ILE A 217 3.65 18.37 21.79
N ARG A 218 4.38 18.98 22.73
CA ARG A 218 4.72 20.42 22.65
C ARG A 218 5.43 20.73 21.32
N HIS A 219 6.48 20.01 21.00
CA HIS A 219 7.25 20.21 19.79
C HIS A 219 6.41 20.03 18.52
N CYS A 220 5.55 19.02 18.46
CA CYS A 220 4.68 18.79 17.31
C CYS A 220 3.64 19.91 17.14
N ASN A 221 3.08 20.45 18.24
CA ASN A 221 2.15 21.59 18.17
C ASN A 221 2.87 22.86 17.70
N GLU A 222 4.11 23.15 18.19
CA GLU A 222 4.93 24.25 17.70
C GLU A 222 5.20 24.16 16.19
N LEU A 223 5.48 22.96 15.68
CA LEU A 223 5.64 22.73 14.23
C LEU A 223 4.32 22.91 13.47
N SER A 224 3.20 22.42 14.02
CA SER A 224 1.87 22.59 13.42
C SER A 224 1.51 24.06 13.25
N GLU A 225 1.75 24.88 14.28
CA GLU A 225 1.56 26.34 14.23
C GLU A 225 2.51 26.98 13.22
N LYS A 226 3.79 26.61 13.23
CA LYS A 226 4.80 27.11 12.28
C LYS A 226 4.40 26.88 10.82
N TYR A 227 3.76 25.75 10.50
CA TYR A 227 3.33 25.41 9.13
C TYR A 227 1.94 25.93 8.79
N GLY A 228 1.22 26.54 9.74
CA GLY A 228 -0.16 26.99 9.54
C GLY A 228 -1.17 25.85 9.47
N TYR A 229 -0.88 24.68 10.06
CA TYR A 229 -1.76 23.52 10.06
C TYR A 229 -2.78 23.61 11.20
N GLU A 230 -3.75 24.51 11.07
CA GLU A 230 -4.69 24.90 12.14
C GLU A 230 -5.53 23.73 12.66
N LYS A 231 -5.84 22.76 11.81
CA LYS A 231 -6.65 21.57 12.15
C LYS A 231 -5.83 20.32 12.48
N LEU A 232 -4.51 20.47 12.67
CA LEU A 232 -3.61 19.44 13.17
C LEU A 232 -3.25 19.73 14.62
N ARG A 233 -3.70 18.88 15.55
CA ARG A 233 -3.50 19.04 16.99
C ARG A 233 -2.86 17.79 17.59
N PHE A 234 -1.99 17.98 18.56
CA PHE A 234 -1.35 16.90 19.29
C PHE A 234 -1.73 17.01 20.78
N LEU A 235 -2.19 15.91 21.35
CA LEU A 235 -2.68 15.83 22.73
C LEU A 235 -1.90 14.77 23.50
N GLU A 236 -1.64 15.06 24.78
CA GLU A 236 -1.11 14.07 25.73
C GLU A 236 -2.25 13.12 26.13
N GLY A 237 -2.06 11.81 25.99
CA GLY A 237 -3.04 10.83 26.42
C GLY A 237 -2.68 9.41 26.03
N ASP A 238 -3.27 8.46 26.80
CA ASP A 238 -3.22 7.05 26.48
C ASP A 238 -4.35 6.69 25.51
N ILE A 239 -4.04 5.80 24.58
CA ILE A 239 -5.02 5.25 23.62
C ILE A 239 -6.20 4.62 24.32
N ALA A 240 -5.94 3.85 25.39
CA ALA A 240 -6.97 3.10 26.11
C ALA A 240 -8.04 4.02 26.72
N ASP A 241 -7.62 5.19 27.22
CA ASP A 241 -8.49 6.11 27.97
C ASP A 241 -9.08 7.24 27.12
N TYR A 242 -8.65 7.39 25.85
CA TYR A 242 -9.10 8.50 25.03
C TYR A 242 -10.57 8.40 24.63
N THR A 243 -11.36 9.42 24.99
CA THR A 243 -12.82 9.52 24.75
C THR A 243 -13.20 10.84 24.06
N GLY A 244 -12.22 11.62 23.57
CA GLY A 244 -12.44 12.98 23.05
C GLY A 244 -13.21 13.08 21.73
N VAL A 245 -13.61 11.94 21.11
CA VAL A 245 -14.38 11.89 19.88
C VAL A 245 -15.39 10.75 19.89
N ASN A 246 -16.55 10.97 19.26
CA ASN A 246 -17.61 9.96 19.14
C ASN A 246 -17.59 9.20 17.81
N LYS A 247 -16.97 9.79 16.78
CA LYS A 247 -16.86 9.21 15.44
C LYS A 247 -15.54 9.60 14.82
N VAL A 248 -14.91 8.65 14.13
CA VAL A 248 -13.63 8.81 13.47
C VAL A 248 -13.75 8.26 12.05
N ASP A 249 -13.24 8.97 11.06
CA ASP A 249 -13.26 8.50 9.66
C ASP A 249 -12.06 7.62 9.34
N MET A 250 -10.91 7.95 9.90
CA MET A 250 -9.69 7.17 9.72
C MET A 250 -8.86 7.10 10.99
N VAL A 251 -8.37 5.92 11.31
CA VAL A 251 -7.37 5.71 12.37
C VAL A 251 -6.05 5.30 11.73
N VAL A 252 -4.99 5.98 12.15
CA VAL A 252 -3.61 5.68 11.77
C VAL A 252 -2.85 5.32 13.04
N THR A 253 -2.05 4.25 13.00
CA THR A 253 -1.15 3.88 14.10
C THR A 253 0.15 3.34 13.52
N LEU A 254 1.18 4.17 13.54
CA LEU A 254 2.46 3.87 12.89
C LEU A 254 3.54 3.41 13.88
N HIS A 255 3.36 3.71 15.17
CA HIS A 255 4.37 3.44 16.20
C HIS A 255 3.80 2.98 17.55
N ALA A 256 2.55 2.54 17.60
CA ALA A 256 2.01 1.90 18.79
C ALA A 256 2.64 0.51 18.97
N CYS A 257 3.33 0.30 20.11
CA CYS A 257 4.05 -0.93 20.37
C CYS A 257 3.19 -2.00 21.03
N ASP A 258 3.38 -3.26 20.62
CA ASP A 258 2.78 -4.47 21.21
C ASP A 258 1.26 -4.35 21.34
N THR A 259 0.70 -4.52 22.52
CA THR A 259 -0.74 -4.46 22.78
C THR A 259 -1.36 -3.06 22.60
N ALA A 260 -0.56 -1.97 22.62
CA ALA A 260 -1.08 -0.63 22.31
C ALA A 260 -1.66 -0.57 20.88
N THR A 261 -1.10 -1.33 19.93
CA THR A 261 -1.71 -1.52 18.60
C THR A 261 -3.12 -2.13 18.72
N ASP A 262 -3.30 -3.12 19.58
CA ASP A 262 -4.58 -3.81 19.74
C ASP A 262 -5.66 -2.89 20.33
N TYR A 263 -5.30 -2.04 21.29
CA TYR A 263 -6.20 -0.99 21.81
C TYR A 263 -6.56 0.02 20.71
N ALA A 264 -5.61 0.45 19.88
CA ALA A 264 -5.88 1.36 18.77
C ALA A 264 -6.86 0.75 17.76
N LEU A 265 -6.67 -0.52 17.40
CA LEU A 265 -7.55 -1.23 16.45
C LEU A 265 -8.94 -1.43 17.06
N ALA A 266 -9.04 -1.83 18.33
CA ALA A 266 -10.33 -1.98 19.02
C ALA A 266 -11.11 -0.66 19.11
N LYS A 267 -10.43 0.46 19.46
CA LYS A 267 -11.03 1.80 19.45
C LYS A 267 -11.49 2.20 18.05
N ALA A 268 -10.68 1.93 17.01
CA ALA A 268 -11.03 2.21 15.61
C ALA A 268 -12.32 1.49 15.21
N VAL A 269 -12.48 0.22 15.59
CA VAL A 269 -13.70 -0.55 15.38
C VAL A 269 -14.87 0.06 16.15
N GLY A 270 -14.69 0.40 17.43
CA GLY A 270 -15.72 1.00 18.28
C GLY A 270 -16.21 2.37 17.77
N TRP A 271 -15.36 3.17 17.12
CA TRP A 271 -15.74 4.43 16.46
C TRP A 271 -16.30 4.25 15.04
N ASP A 272 -16.45 3.04 14.56
CA ASP A 272 -16.90 2.72 13.19
C ASP A 272 -16.04 3.42 12.12
N ALA A 273 -14.72 3.45 12.36
CA ALA A 273 -13.78 4.10 11.43
C ALA A 273 -13.87 3.47 10.04
N LYS A 274 -13.95 4.29 9.00
CA LYS A 274 -14.00 3.80 7.61
C LYS A 274 -12.70 3.16 7.15
N VAL A 275 -11.58 3.71 7.61
CA VAL A 275 -10.23 3.28 7.21
C VAL A 275 -9.35 3.13 8.43
N ILE A 276 -8.60 2.05 8.48
CA ILE A 276 -7.58 1.79 9.48
C ILE A 276 -6.26 1.49 8.77
N LEU A 277 -5.21 2.23 9.12
CA LEU A 277 -3.84 2.01 8.66
C LEU A 277 -2.96 1.75 9.88
N SER A 278 -2.45 0.55 10.04
CA SER A 278 -1.61 0.16 11.17
C SER A 278 -0.28 -0.41 10.74
N VAL A 279 0.81 0.10 11.30
CA VAL A 279 2.18 -0.41 11.09
C VAL A 279 2.70 -0.94 12.43
N PRO A 280 2.40 -2.18 12.78
CA PRO A 280 2.83 -2.78 14.04
C PRO A 280 4.34 -3.00 14.05
N CYS A 281 5.01 -2.57 15.11
CA CYS A 281 6.47 -2.67 15.23
C CYS A 281 6.93 -3.74 16.23
N CYS A 282 6.08 -4.15 17.17
CA CYS A 282 6.39 -5.11 18.24
C CYS A 282 5.20 -6.05 18.47
N GLN A 283 5.46 -7.34 18.75
CA GLN A 283 4.47 -8.37 18.96
C GLN A 283 4.95 -9.33 20.07
N HIS A 284 5.18 -8.77 21.27
CA HIS A 284 5.75 -9.55 22.37
C HIS A 284 4.71 -10.44 23.08
N GLU A 285 3.43 -10.08 23.04
CA GLU A 285 2.36 -10.82 23.72
C GLU A 285 2.32 -12.27 23.23
N LEU A 286 2.15 -12.51 21.94
CA LEU A 286 2.07 -13.88 21.41
C LEU A 286 3.38 -14.65 21.53
N ASN A 287 4.52 -13.97 21.46
CA ASN A 287 5.82 -14.62 21.66
C ASN A 287 5.93 -15.29 23.06
N ARG A 288 5.28 -14.72 24.08
CA ARG A 288 5.22 -15.31 25.43
C ARG A 288 4.23 -16.48 25.52
N GLN A 289 3.10 -16.37 24.81
CA GLN A 289 1.97 -17.32 24.92
C GLN A 289 2.17 -18.56 24.02
N ILE A 290 2.65 -18.40 22.79
CA ILE A 290 2.62 -19.43 21.76
C ILE A 290 3.24 -20.76 22.18
N LYS A 291 2.44 -21.82 22.12
CA LYS A 291 2.81 -23.22 22.37
C LYS A 291 2.11 -24.13 21.36
N ASN A 292 2.86 -24.97 20.69
CA ASN A 292 2.31 -25.95 19.75
C ASN A 292 3.29 -27.13 19.63
N GLU A 293 2.82 -28.33 19.85
CA GLU A 293 3.65 -29.55 19.86
C GLU A 293 4.25 -29.87 18.50
N ILE A 294 3.50 -29.63 17.40
CA ILE A 294 3.97 -29.86 16.04
C ILE A 294 5.06 -28.86 15.67
N LEU A 295 4.95 -27.61 16.13
CA LEU A 295 5.89 -26.52 15.84
C LEU A 295 7.01 -26.43 16.87
N GLU A 296 7.01 -27.24 17.95
CA GLU A 296 8.03 -27.21 18.99
C GLU A 296 9.45 -27.27 18.44
N PRO A 297 9.81 -28.15 17.47
CA PRO A 297 11.15 -28.20 16.91
C PRO A 297 11.64 -26.88 16.29
N ILE A 298 10.72 -25.99 15.90
CA ILE A 298 11.00 -24.65 15.35
C ILE A 298 10.93 -23.59 16.46
N LEU A 299 9.91 -23.65 17.31
CA LEU A 299 9.66 -22.67 18.37
C LEU A 299 10.72 -22.67 19.48
N LYS A 300 11.50 -23.76 19.64
CA LYS A 300 12.66 -23.81 20.55
C LYS A 300 13.75 -22.78 20.18
N TYR A 301 13.83 -22.35 18.93
CA TYR A 301 14.78 -21.32 18.51
C TYR A 301 14.14 -19.93 18.70
N GLY A 302 14.61 -19.17 19.72
CA GLY A 302 14.02 -17.89 20.12
C GLY A 302 13.80 -16.90 18.98
N LEU A 303 14.76 -16.76 18.05
CA LEU A 303 14.64 -15.91 16.87
C LEU A 303 13.49 -16.34 15.94
N LEU A 304 13.33 -17.65 15.73
CA LEU A 304 12.26 -18.17 14.87
C LEU A 304 10.90 -18.01 15.56
N LYS A 305 10.85 -18.28 16.88
CA LYS A 305 9.65 -18.08 17.69
C LYS A 305 9.18 -16.64 17.64
N GLU A 306 10.09 -15.66 17.82
CA GLU A 306 9.77 -14.22 17.74
C GLU A 306 9.18 -13.84 16.37
N ARG A 307 9.84 -14.26 15.28
CA ARG A 307 9.36 -13.95 13.92
C ARG A 307 8.01 -14.59 13.60
N MET A 308 7.82 -15.85 13.99
CA MET A 308 6.52 -16.53 13.80
C MET A 308 5.43 -15.89 14.64
N ALA A 309 5.70 -15.57 15.90
CA ALA A 309 4.74 -14.88 16.76
C ALA A 309 4.34 -13.52 16.17
N ALA A 310 5.29 -12.76 15.62
CA ALA A 310 5.00 -11.48 14.98
C ALA A 310 4.05 -11.64 13.77
N LEU A 311 4.36 -12.55 12.86
CA LEU A 311 3.53 -12.79 11.67
C LEU A 311 2.14 -13.33 12.02
N ILE A 312 2.05 -14.20 13.02
CA ILE A 312 0.77 -14.74 13.50
C ILE A 312 -0.07 -13.65 14.16
N THR A 313 0.55 -12.78 14.99
CA THR A 313 -0.14 -11.65 15.62
C THR A 313 -0.77 -10.74 14.56
N ASP A 314 0.00 -10.34 13.55
CA ASP A 314 -0.48 -9.42 12.52
C ASP A 314 -1.51 -10.08 11.61
N GLY A 315 -1.37 -11.39 11.33
CA GLY A 315 -2.37 -12.17 10.62
C GLY A 315 -3.69 -12.29 11.39
N LEU A 316 -3.65 -12.51 12.72
CA LEU A 316 -4.84 -12.54 13.56
C LEU A 316 -5.48 -11.16 13.68
N ARG A 317 -4.69 -10.06 13.79
CA ARG A 317 -5.22 -8.69 13.75
C ARG A 317 -6.04 -8.42 12.49
N ALA A 318 -5.52 -8.83 11.32
CA ALA A 318 -6.25 -8.70 10.07
C ALA A 318 -7.56 -9.53 10.08
N GLN A 319 -7.53 -10.77 10.58
CA GLN A 319 -8.71 -11.64 10.67
C GLN A 319 -9.76 -11.09 11.65
N TYR A 320 -9.36 -10.54 12.79
CA TYR A 320 -10.28 -9.86 13.69
C TYR A 320 -10.95 -8.66 13.04
N LEU A 321 -10.21 -7.83 12.29
CA LEU A 321 -10.79 -6.72 11.54
C LEU A 321 -11.76 -7.21 10.45
N GLU A 322 -11.46 -8.33 9.77
CA GLU A 322 -12.39 -8.94 8.82
C GLU A 322 -13.67 -9.44 9.50
N ARG A 323 -13.57 -10.00 10.70
CA ARG A 323 -14.70 -10.39 11.55
C ARG A 323 -15.61 -9.18 11.85
N GLU A 324 -15.01 -8.02 12.13
CA GLU A 324 -15.72 -6.78 12.40
C GLU A 324 -16.22 -6.04 11.13
N GLY A 325 -16.18 -6.71 9.97
CA GLY A 325 -16.76 -6.21 8.72
C GLY A 325 -15.83 -5.35 7.88
N TYR A 326 -14.53 -5.40 8.10
CA TYR A 326 -13.54 -4.74 7.25
C TYR A 326 -13.06 -5.66 6.12
N GLU A 327 -12.55 -5.07 5.06
CA GLU A 327 -11.68 -5.73 4.09
C GLU A 327 -10.23 -5.42 4.49
N ALA A 328 -9.52 -6.43 5.00
CA ALA A 328 -8.16 -6.27 5.48
C ALA A 328 -7.14 -6.74 4.43
N GLN A 329 -6.03 -6.01 4.31
CA GLN A 329 -4.89 -6.34 3.47
C GLN A 329 -3.60 -6.18 4.27
N ILE A 330 -2.70 -7.13 4.11
CA ILE A 330 -1.35 -7.07 4.67
C ILE A 330 -0.40 -6.69 3.53
N LEU A 331 0.23 -5.53 3.65
CA LEU A 331 1.05 -4.91 2.62
C LEU A 331 2.48 -4.68 3.14
N GLU A 332 3.44 -4.61 2.22
CA GLU A 332 4.80 -4.19 2.55
C GLU A 332 4.85 -2.65 2.64
N PHE A 333 5.22 -2.13 3.82
CA PHE A 333 5.27 -0.68 4.08
C PHE A 333 6.56 -0.04 3.55
N ILE A 334 7.70 -0.62 3.88
CA ILE A 334 9.04 -0.21 3.42
C ILE A 334 9.84 -1.44 2.99
N ASP A 335 10.89 -1.22 2.18
CA ASP A 335 11.72 -2.32 1.70
C ASP A 335 12.36 -3.11 2.87
N MET A 336 12.34 -4.43 2.79
CA MET A 336 12.91 -5.34 3.80
C MET A 336 14.40 -5.09 4.07
N GLU A 337 15.11 -4.43 3.17
CA GLU A 337 16.52 -4.03 3.36
C GLU A 337 16.72 -3.11 4.55
N HIS A 338 15.67 -2.35 4.95
CA HIS A 338 15.74 -1.39 6.05
C HIS A 338 15.27 -1.98 7.39
N THR A 339 14.26 -2.85 7.38
CA THR A 339 13.75 -3.52 8.58
C THR A 339 12.92 -4.74 8.23
N PRO A 340 13.02 -5.84 8.99
CA PRO A 340 12.13 -6.99 8.86
C PRO A 340 10.71 -6.70 9.39
N LYS A 341 10.50 -5.58 10.11
CA LYS A 341 9.23 -5.14 10.68
C LYS A 341 8.61 -4.08 9.77
N ASN A 342 8.15 -4.52 8.61
CA ASN A 342 7.73 -3.65 7.51
C ASN A 342 6.28 -3.91 7.03
N ILE A 343 5.45 -4.48 7.89
CA ILE A 343 4.05 -4.77 7.57
C ILE A 343 3.17 -3.53 7.80
N LEU A 344 2.30 -3.24 6.84
CA LEU A 344 1.14 -2.36 6.98
C LEU A 344 -0.12 -3.23 6.92
N ILE A 345 -0.96 -3.14 7.94
CA ILE A 345 -2.33 -3.62 7.93
C ILE A 345 -3.21 -2.46 7.46
N ARG A 346 -3.82 -2.61 6.28
CA ARG A 346 -4.82 -1.69 5.73
C ARG A 346 -6.18 -2.35 5.82
N ALA A 347 -7.11 -1.74 6.52
CA ALA A 347 -8.48 -2.24 6.63
C ALA A 347 -9.48 -1.14 6.24
N VAL A 348 -10.43 -1.50 5.39
CA VAL A 348 -11.48 -0.61 4.88
C VAL A 348 -12.84 -1.20 5.22
N LYS A 349 -13.73 -0.43 5.83
CA LYS A 349 -15.06 -0.87 6.23
C LYS A 349 -15.90 -1.23 5.00
N LYS A 350 -16.43 -2.44 4.95
CA LYS A 350 -17.30 -2.90 3.85
C LYS A 350 -18.67 -2.22 3.94
N ARG A 351 -19.18 -1.75 2.80
CA ARG A 351 -20.55 -1.17 2.72
C ARG A 351 -21.66 -2.20 2.98
N HIS A 352 -21.40 -3.47 2.66
CA HIS A 352 -22.29 -4.61 2.87
C HIS A 352 -21.45 -5.79 3.34
N ALA A 353 -21.24 -5.90 4.64
CA ALA A 353 -20.61 -7.08 5.21
C ALA A 353 -21.61 -8.25 5.12
N LYS A 354 -21.28 -9.30 4.35
CA LYS A 354 -21.92 -10.60 4.55
C LYS A 354 -21.26 -11.19 5.79
N GLU A 355 -22.07 -11.59 6.77
CA GLU A 355 -21.58 -12.37 7.90
C GLU A 355 -20.94 -13.66 7.34
N ASP A 356 -19.62 -13.75 7.49
CA ASP A 356 -18.92 -14.98 7.18
C ASP A 356 -18.71 -15.75 8.49
N ASN A 357 -19.68 -16.59 8.81
CA ASN A 357 -19.67 -17.47 10.01
C ASN A 357 -18.43 -18.39 10.08
N ASN A 358 -17.61 -18.42 9.05
CA ASN A 358 -16.40 -19.25 8.99
C ASN A 358 -15.18 -18.52 9.57
N ILE A 359 -15.16 -17.17 9.56
CA ILE A 359 -14.01 -16.36 10.07
C ILE A 359 -13.83 -16.60 11.56
N GLU A 360 -14.88 -16.44 12.36
CA GLU A 360 -14.84 -16.65 13.83
C GLU A 360 -14.34 -18.06 14.17
N ALA A 361 -14.92 -19.09 13.53
CA ALA A 361 -14.52 -20.46 13.75
C ALA A 361 -13.04 -20.70 13.36
N SER A 362 -12.53 -20.01 12.34
CA SER A 362 -11.14 -20.11 11.89
C SER A 362 -10.18 -19.44 12.88
N ILE A 363 -10.54 -18.27 13.40
CA ILE A 363 -9.80 -17.58 14.45
C ILE A 363 -9.70 -18.47 15.69
N LYS A 364 -10.82 -18.99 16.20
CA LYS A 364 -10.85 -19.83 17.41
C LYS A 364 -10.05 -21.12 17.24
N ARG A 365 -10.07 -21.75 16.06
CA ARG A 365 -9.21 -22.92 15.78
C ARG A 365 -7.72 -22.56 15.81
N CYS A 366 -7.33 -21.38 15.26
CA CYS A 366 -5.96 -20.92 15.29
C CYS A 366 -5.49 -20.63 16.71
N GLU A 367 -6.31 -19.90 17.51
CA GLU A 367 -6.04 -19.60 18.92
C GLU A 367 -5.85 -20.89 19.75
N ALA A 368 -6.76 -21.84 19.60
CA ALA A 368 -6.70 -23.12 20.31
C ALA A 368 -5.47 -23.96 19.91
N ALA A 369 -5.17 -24.05 18.60
CA ALA A 369 -4.01 -24.80 18.11
C ALA A 369 -2.68 -24.21 18.60
N LEU A 370 -2.59 -22.89 18.74
CA LEU A 370 -1.39 -22.20 19.18
C LEU A 370 -1.36 -21.92 20.68
N ARG A 371 -2.47 -22.20 21.39
CA ARG A 371 -2.69 -21.92 22.82
C ARG A 371 -2.47 -20.45 23.15
N VAL A 372 -3.04 -19.55 22.33
CA VAL A 372 -2.91 -18.09 22.47
C VAL A 372 -4.26 -17.43 22.71
N SER A 373 -4.23 -16.27 23.36
CA SER A 373 -5.40 -15.40 23.59
C SER A 373 -4.97 -13.95 23.34
N PRO A 374 -5.05 -13.47 22.10
CA PRO A 374 -4.62 -12.11 21.73
C PRO A 374 -5.46 -11.02 22.38
N THR A 375 -4.82 -9.91 22.75
CA THR A 375 -5.49 -8.75 23.36
C THR A 375 -6.60 -8.20 22.47
N LEU A 376 -6.40 -8.10 21.16
CA LEU A 376 -7.42 -7.57 20.26
C LEU A 376 -8.71 -8.42 20.30
N GLY A 377 -8.59 -9.76 20.30
CA GLY A 377 -9.76 -10.64 20.40
C GLY A 377 -10.55 -10.40 21.68
N ARG A 378 -9.86 -10.33 22.82
CA ARG A 378 -10.50 -10.06 24.13
C ARG A 378 -11.20 -8.70 24.19
N LEU A 379 -10.59 -7.64 23.62
CA LEU A 379 -11.17 -6.30 23.57
C LEU A 379 -12.44 -6.25 22.73
N LEU A 380 -12.41 -6.87 21.54
CA LEU A 380 -13.56 -6.89 20.65
C LEU A 380 -14.72 -7.74 21.18
N ASP A 381 -14.41 -8.89 21.83
CA ASP A 381 -15.42 -9.73 22.49
C ASP A 381 -16.05 -8.99 23.70
N GLY A 382 -15.29 -8.13 24.42
CA GLY A 382 -15.77 -7.27 25.49
C GLY A 382 -16.76 -6.20 25.01
N PHE A 383 -16.49 -5.53 23.89
CA PHE A 383 -17.43 -4.57 23.29
C PHE A 383 -18.74 -5.21 22.85
N ALA A 384 -18.70 -6.43 22.31
CA ALA A 384 -19.91 -7.15 21.91
C ALA A 384 -20.82 -7.44 23.11
N THR A 385 -20.26 -7.76 24.28
CA THR A 385 -21.03 -8.01 25.51
C THR A 385 -21.63 -6.74 26.12
N GLU A 386 -20.93 -5.61 26.08
CA GLU A 386 -21.45 -4.31 26.54
C GLU A 386 -22.59 -3.80 25.65
N SER A 387 -22.47 -3.91 24.34
CA SER A 387 -23.52 -3.52 23.39
C SER A 387 -24.78 -4.36 23.57
N ALA A 388 -24.65 -5.67 23.76
CA ALA A 388 -25.78 -6.56 23.98
C ALA A 388 -26.50 -6.33 25.33
N ASN A 389 -25.80 -5.79 26.32
CA ASN A 389 -26.39 -5.44 27.62
C ASN A 389 -27.08 -4.07 27.59
N SER A 390 -26.57 -3.10 26.83
CA SER A 390 -27.20 -1.78 26.67
C SER A 390 -28.53 -1.82 25.90
N GLU A 391 -28.71 -2.74 24.96
CA GLU A 391 -29.98 -2.96 24.26
C GLU A 391 -31.06 -3.61 25.14
N LYS A 392 -30.68 -4.36 26.17
CA LYS A 392 -31.62 -4.99 27.12
C LYS A 392 -32.16 -4.03 28.18
N ASP A 393 -31.50 -2.92 28.44
CA ASP A 393 -31.89 -1.93 29.44
C ASP A 393 -32.81 -0.80 28.93
N HIS A 394 -33.25 -0.86 27.65
CA HIS A 394 -34.33 -0.03 27.13
C HIS A 394 -35.61 -0.86 26.96
N PRO A 395 -36.49 -1.00 27.94
CA PRO A 395 -37.79 -1.59 27.76
C PRO A 395 -38.63 -0.64 26.92
N GLU A 396 -39.20 -1.18 25.83
CA GLU A 396 -40.20 -0.52 24.98
C GLU A 396 -41.31 0.05 25.90
N LYS A 397 -41.46 1.37 25.89
CA LYS A 397 -42.66 1.99 26.45
C LYS A 397 -43.80 1.67 25.49
N GLU A 398 -44.60 0.67 25.84
CA GLU A 398 -45.94 0.49 25.24
C GLU A 398 -46.75 1.75 25.54
N ASP A 399 -46.99 2.54 24.52
CA ASP A 399 -48.03 3.56 24.53
C ASP A 399 -49.40 2.87 24.52
N LYS A 400 -49.94 2.65 25.71
CA LYS A 400 -51.39 2.42 25.89
C LYS A 400 -52.07 3.78 25.93
N GLU A 401 -52.46 4.30 24.80
CA GLU A 401 -53.60 5.22 24.75
C GLU A 401 -54.83 4.41 24.40
N GLY A 402 -55.65 4.16 25.41
CA GLY A 402 -57.00 3.68 25.30
C GLY A 402 -57.96 4.75 25.76
N VAL A 403 -59.00 4.94 24.95
CA VAL A 403 -60.29 5.64 25.12
C VAL A 403 -60.31 7.12 24.85
#